data_e3262cfd3a6bb108fc6820867fbe005e
#
_entry.id   e3262cfd3a6bb108fc6820867fbe005e
#
_cell.length_a   1.000
_cell.length_b   1.000
_cell.length_c   1.000
_cell.angle_alpha   90.00
_cell.angle_beta   90.00
_cell.angle_gamma   90.00
#
_symmetry.space_group_name_H-M   'P 1'
#
loop_
_entity.id
_entity.type
_entity.pdbx_description
1 polymer ?
#
loop_
_entity_poly.entity_id
_entity_poly.type
_entity_poly.pdbx_seq_one_letter_code
_entity_poly.pdbx_strand_id
1 'polypeptide(L)'
;MKILPYKNLFIGITDALENIFFNEKYASHQIEKTLKSNRKWGSKDRSFIAQTVYDTVRWKRMIEASMGKEVQPDNLWEFVGTWFILQGENLPSWEEFKKLNKKNILRRNQQNTKDNFSVRESIPDWLFELGADELGAAVWMKEVETMNQSADIVIRTNRLKTDKKSLQKALKNEGIETTTLAHFPDALVLRDKTNVFQTQAFKDGLFEVQDAGSQLIADFLEVKPGMRVVDACAGAGGKTLHLSALMDNKGQIYAMDIHEWKLTELKKRAKRNGAQNIQTKHINSTKVIKRLENSADRVLLDVPCSGLGVIKRKPDSKWKLTPKFIEQIKKDQIEILENYSKMVKPGGALVYSTCSILPSENQNQVKKFIEKHPEFKLIKEKQLLPSQSGFDGFYMAYLEKAK
;
A
#
# COMPACT_ATOMS: atom_id res chain seq x y z
N MET A 1 -33.90 6.56 -4.60
CA MET A 1 -33.88 5.23 -3.97
C MET A 1 -32.98 4.33 -4.81
N LYS A 2 -31.75 4.02 -4.35
CA LYS A 2 -30.88 3.08 -5.06
C LYS A 2 -31.45 1.67 -4.84
N ILE A 3 -31.78 0.97 -5.93
CA ILE A 3 -32.18 -0.44 -5.86
C ILE A 3 -30.94 -1.22 -5.48
N LEU A 4 -30.96 -1.92 -4.33
CA LEU A 4 -29.88 -2.84 -3.95
C LEU A 4 -29.77 -3.95 -4.99
N PRO A 5 -28.55 -4.30 -5.38
CA PRO A 5 -28.32 -5.25 -6.45
C PRO A 5 -28.69 -6.70 -6.07
N TYR A 6 -28.59 -7.59 -7.04
CA TYR A 6 -29.01 -8.98 -6.93
C TYR A 6 -28.33 -9.76 -5.81
N LYS A 7 -29.06 -10.72 -5.21
CA LYS A 7 -28.63 -11.58 -4.09
C LYS A 7 -27.29 -12.29 -4.33
N ASN A 8 -26.99 -12.66 -5.58
CA ASN A 8 -25.73 -13.30 -5.96
C ASN A 8 -24.48 -12.43 -5.73
N LEU A 9 -24.64 -11.08 -5.72
CA LEU A 9 -23.53 -10.19 -5.42
C LEU A 9 -23.22 -10.20 -3.92
N PHE A 10 -24.25 -10.30 -3.07
CA PHE A 10 -24.10 -10.45 -1.62
C PHE A 10 -23.44 -11.78 -1.26
N ILE A 11 -23.78 -12.87 -1.95
CA ILE A 11 -23.08 -14.17 -1.78
C ILE A 11 -21.58 -13.98 -2.06
N GLY A 12 -21.23 -13.33 -3.18
CA GLY A 12 -19.82 -13.06 -3.48
C GLY A 12 -19.12 -12.17 -2.45
N ILE A 13 -19.84 -11.21 -1.85
CA ILE A 13 -19.32 -10.34 -0.77
C ILE A 13 -19.09 -11.15 0.51
N THR A 14 -20.09 -11.94 0.95
CA THR A 14 -19.96 -12.73 2.18
C THR A 14 -18.87 -13.79 2.07
N ASP A 15 -18.77 -14.48 0.95
CA ASP A 15 -17.68 -15.45 0.68
C ASP A 15 -16.30 -14.78 0.71
N ALA A 16 -16.19 -13.55 0.18
CA ALA A 16 -14.94 -12.80 0.24
C ALA A 16 -14.59 -12.41 1.68
N LEU A 17 -15.57 -11.93 2.45
CA LEU A 17 -15.38 -11.52 3.85
C LEU A 17 -15.01 -12.71 4.75
N GLU A 18 -15.64 -13.86 4.55
CA GLU A 18 -15.30 -15.09 5.26
C GLU A 18 -13.82 -15.43 5.09
N ASN A 19 -13.33 -15.40 3.84
CA ASN A 19 -11.92 -15.68 3.57
C ASN A 19 -10.98 -14.63 4.15
N ILE A 20 -11.38 -13.36 4.20
CA ILE A 20 -10.56 -12.27 4.73
C ILE A 20 -10.48 -12.32 6.25
N PHE A 21 -11.62 -12.54 6.94
CA PHE A 21 -11.68 -12.47 8.40
C PHE A 21 -11.28 -13.75 9.11
N PHE A 22 -11.56 -14.91 8.51
CA PHE A 22 -11.37 -16.21 9.18
C PHE A 22 -10.33 -17.12 8.53
N ASN A 23 -9.94 -16.86 7.27
CA ASN A 23 -8.95 -17.65 6.53
C ASN A 23 -7.67 -16.85 6.19
N GLU A 24 -7.40 -15.76 6.88
CA GLU A 24 -6.20 -14.91 6.79
C GLU A 24 -5.85 -14.39 5.38
N LYS A 25 -6.81 -14.40 4.44
CA LYS A 25 -6.56 -13.91 3.08
C LYS A 25 -6.53 -12.39 3.05
N TYR A 26 -5.62 -11.82 2.25
CA TYR A 26 -5.59 -10.37 2.02
C TYR A 26 -6.77 -9.91 1.18
N ALA A 27 -7.38 -8.79 1.57
CA ALA A 27 -8.58 -8.26 0.92
C ALA A 27 -8.40 -8.07 -0.59
N SER A 28 -7.29 -7.49 -1.03
CA SER A 28 -7.02 -7.26 -2.45
C SER A 28 -6.97 -8.56 -3.27
N HIS A 29 -6.28 -9.58 -2.75
CA HIS A 29 -6.18 -10.87 -3.42
C HIS A 29 -7.53 -11.61 -3.44
N GLN A 30 -8.27 -11.58 -2.32
CA GLN A 30 -9.55 -12.25 -2.24
C GLN A 30 -10.61 -11.59 -3.13
N ILE A 31 -10.65 -10.24 -3.17
CA ILE A 31 -11.52 -9.51 -4.10
C ILE A 31 -11.21 -9.91 -5.56
N GLU A 32 -9.94 -9.91 -5.96
CA GLU A 32 -9.55 -10.33 -7.31
C GLU A 32 -10.03 -11.75 -7.63
N LYS A 33 -9.84 -12.71 -6.70
CA LYS A 33 -10.30 -14.09 -6.84
C LYS A 33 -11.82 -14.15 -6.99
N THR A 34 -12.56 -13.45 -6.12
CA THR A 34 -14.03 -13.38 -6.17
C THR A 34 -14.52 -12.79 -7.49
N LEU A 35 -13.94 -11.68 -7.95
CA LEU A 35 -14.33 -11.08 -9.22
C LEU A 35 -14.03 -11.96 -10.44
N LYS A 36 -13.05 -12.85 -10.37
CA LYS A 36 -12.73 -13.83 -11.44
C LYS A 36 -13.66 -15.04 -11.41
N SER A 37 -14.28 -15.36 -10.29
CA SER A 37 -15.12 -16.57 -10.14
C SER A 37 -16.40 -16.51 -10.98
N ASN A 38 -16.93 -15.30 -11.27
CA ASN A 38 -18.13 -15.15 -12.04
C ASN A 38 -17.94 -14.15 -13.21
N ARG A 39 -17.86 -14.69 -14.42
CA ARG A 39 -17.67 -13.89 -15.65
C ARG A 39 -18.91 -13.10 -16.07
N LYS A 40 -20.09 -13.41 -15.53
CA LYS A 40 -21.35 -12.72 -15.85
C LYS A 40 -21.49 -11.36 -15.16
N TRP A 41 -20.69 -11.08 -14.11
CA TRP A 41 -20.70 -9.79 -13.46
C TRP A 41 -20.14 -8.68 -14.36
N GLY A 42 -20.98 -7.68 -14.61
CA GLY A 42 -20.60 -6.48 -15.34
C GLY A 42 -19.68 -5.55 -14.53
N SER A 43 -19.24 -4.46 -15.13
CA SER A 43 -18.34 -3.49 -14.47
C SER A 43 -18.94 -2.89 -13.19
N LYS A 44 -20.25 -2.59 -13.19
CA LYS A 44 -20.99 -2.06 -12.04
C LYS A 44 -21.05 -3.07 -10.90
N ASP A 45 -21.35 -4.35 -11.20
CA ASP A 45 -21.41 -5.42 -10.22
C ASP A 45 -20.04 -5.64 -9.56
N ARG A 46 -18.99 -5.68 -10.38
CA ARG A 46 -17.60 -5.81 -9.91
C ARG A 46 -17.19 -4.66 -9.00
N SER A 47 -17.55 -3.43 -9.38
CA SER A 47 -17.29 -2.23 -8.57
C SER A 47 -18.05 -2.30 -7.24
N PHE A 48 -19.32 -2.70 -7.27
CA PHE A 48 -20.15 -2.86 -6.08
C PHE A 48 -19.58 -3.89 -5.11
N ILE A 49 -19.22 -5.08 -5.57
CA ILE A 49 -18.59 -6.12 -4.75
C ILE A 49 -17.29 -5.61 -4.13
N ALA A 50 -16.38 -5.08 -4.95
CA ALA A 50 -15.08 -4.62 -4.48
C ALA A 50 -15.21 -3.49 -3.44
N GLN A 51 -16.05 -2.50 -3.72
CA GLN A 51 -16.28 -1.37 -2.82
C GLN A 51 -16.89 -1.84 -1.49
N THR A 52 -17.93 -2.69 -1.54
CA THR A 52 -18.59 -3.20 -0.34
C THR A 52 -17.64 -4.02 0.54
N VAL A 53 -16.82 -4.89 -0.07
CA VAL A 53 -15.83 -5.67 0.69
C VAL A 53 -14.78 -4.76 1.32
N TYR A 54 -14.21 -3.80 0.56
CA TYR A 54 -13.24 -2.86 1.13
C TYR A 54 -13.84 -2.01 2.26
N ASP A 55 -15.06 -1.53 2.10
CA ASP A 55 -15.71 -0.67 3.10
C ASP A 55 -16.07 -1.47 4.36
N THR A 56 -16.64 -2.66 4.23
CA THR A 56 -16.98 -3.49 5.39
C THR A 56 -15.73 -3.96 6.14
N VAL A 57 -14.63 -4.25 5.45
CA VAL A 57 -13.33 -4.52 6.08
C VAL A 57 -12.79 -3.27 6.77
N ARG A 58 -12.89 -2.10 6.15
CA ARG A 58 -12.43 -0.82 6.72
C ARG A 58 -13.16 -0.48 8.01
N TRP A 59 -14.48 -0.63 8.02
CA TRP A 59 -15.38 -0.23 9.10
C TRP A 59 -15.82 -1.38 10.02
N LYS A 60 -15.06 -2.49 10.02
CA LYS A 60 -15.39 -3.73 10.74
C LYS A 60 -15.84 -3.47 12.18
N ARG A 61 -15.02 -2.79 12.99
CA ARG A 61 -15.29 -2.54 14.41
C ARG A 61 -16.55 -1.68 14.62
N MET A 62 -16.73 -0.64 13.83
CA MET A 62 -17.93 0.21 13.90
C MET A 62 -19.19 -0.59 13.53
N ILE A 63 -19.11 -1.47 12.53
CA ILE A 63 -20.23 -2.33 12.13
C ILE A 63 -20.56 -3.31 13.26
N GLU A 64 -19.57 -3.98 13.86
CA GLU A 64 -19.74 -4.90 15.00
C GLU A 64 -20.38 -4.20 16.20
N ALA A 65 -19.89 -3.02 16.57
CA ALA A 65 -20.45 -2.23 17.66
C ALA A 65 -21.91 -1.83 17.39
N SER A 66 -22.25 -1.53 16.14
CA SER A 66 -23.62 -1.18 15.72
C SER A 66 -24.54 -2.41 15.65
N MET A 67 -24.00 -3.54 15.22
CA MET A 67 -24.68 -4.84 15.21
C MET A 67 -24.92 -5.35 16.66
N GLY A 68 -24.00 -5.01 17.58
CA GLY A 68 -24.05 -5.40 18.99
C GLY A 68 -23.49 -6.80 19.25
N LYS A 69 -22.71 -7.33 18.32
CA LYS A 69 -21.99 -8.60 18.41
C LYS A 69 -20.83 -8.62 17.41
N GLU A 70 -19.83 -9.45 17.67
CA GLU A 70 -18.72 -9.67 16.75
C GLU A 70 -19.17 -10.39 15.48
N VAL A 71 -18.45 -10.14 14.38
CA VAL A 71 -18.64 -10.86 13.12
C VAL A 71 -18.16 -12.30 13.27
N GLN A 72 -19.00 -13.24 12.82
CA GLN A 72 -18.75 -14.68 12.78
C GLN A 72 -19.19 -15.21 11.40
N PRO A 73 -18.76 -16.40 10.98
CA PRO A 73 -19.15 -16.98 9.70
C PRO A 73 -20.67 -17.06 9.49
N ASP A 74 -21.43 -17.36 10.54
CA ASP A 74 -22.88 -17.54 10.52
C ASP A 74 -23.67 -16.21 10.50
N ASN A 75 -23.03 -15.07 10.77
CA ASN A 75 -23.69 -13.77 10.81
C ASN A 75 -23.18 -12.74 9.77
N LEU A 76 -22.40 -13.19 8.78
CA LEU A 76 -21.83 -12.31 7.75
C LEU A 76 -22.89 -11.52 6.96
N TRP A 77 -24.05 -12.10 6.71
CA TRP A 77 -25.16 -11.39 6.08
C TRP A 77 -25.68 -10.24 6.96
N GLU A 78 -25.85 -10.50 8.25
CA GLU A 78 -26.24 -9.46 9.21
C GLU A 78 -25.17 -8.35 9.28
N PHE A 79 -23.90 -8.71 9.23
CA PHE A 79 -22.78 -7.78 9.23
C PHE A 79 -22.83 -6.85 7.99
N VAL A 80 -22.98 -7.43 6.79
CA VAL A 80 -23.11 -6.65 5.54
C VAL A 80 -24.41 -5.83 5.54
N GLY A 81 -25.52 -6.40 5.99
CA GLY A 81 -26.79 -5.68 6.11
C GLY A 81 -26.71 -4.50 7.08
N THR A 82 -26.00 -4.66 8.20
CA THR A 82 -25.73 -3.55 9.14
C THR A 82 -25.00 -2.41 8.47
N TRP A 83 -23.97 -2.70 7.67
CA TRP A 83 -23.25 -1.68 6.88
C TRP A 83 -24.19 -0.88 5.97
N PHE A 84 -25.08 -1.55 5.21
CA PHE A 84 -26.06 -0.85 4.35
C PHE A 84 -27.04 0.00 5.15
N ILE A 85 -27.49 -0.46 6.31
CA ILE A 85 -28.34 0.34 7.20
C ILE A 85 -27.60 1.62 7.64
N LEU A 86 -26.32 1.51 8.00
CA LEU A 86 -25.49 2.65 8.40
C LEU A 86 -25.26 3.64 7.24
N GLN A 87 -25.28 3.17 5.99
CA GLN A 87 -25.24 4.02 4.79
C GLN A 87 -26.59 4.64 4.43
N GLY A 88 -27.63 4.42 5.24
CA GLY A 88 -28.99 4.94 5.00
C GLY A 88 -29.79 4.17 3.95
N GLU A 89 -29.27 3.05 3.46
CA GLU A 89 -29.93 2.24 2.44
C GLU A 89 -31.03 1.36 3.04
N ASN A 90 -32.02 1.00 2.21
CA ASN A 90 -33.05 0.04 2.57
C ASN A 90 -32.63 -1.36 2.12
N LEU A 91 -32.76 -2.33 3.02
CA LEU A 91 -32.46 -3.72 2.72
C LEU A 91 -33.62 -4.40 1.97
N PRO A 92 -33.31 -5.34 1.05
CA PRO A 92 -34.33 -6.22 0.48
C PRO A 92 -34.98 -7.11 1.55
N SER A 93 -36.20 -7.57 1.26
CA SER A 93 -36.93 -8.49 2.15
C SER A 93 -36.43 -9.93 2.09
N TRP A 94 -35.12 -10.13 2.14
CA TRP A 94 -34.52 -11.46 2.16
C TRP A 94 -34.47 -12.05 3.57
N GLU A 95 -34.54 -13.37 3.65
CA GLU A 95 -34.54 -14.13 4.91
C GLU A 95 -33.34 -13.73 5.80
N GLU A 96 -32.19 -13.57 5.18
CA GLU A 96 -30.93 -13.28 5.84
C GLU A 96 -30.92 -11.93 6.57
N PHE A 97 -31.80 -11.01 6.21
CA PHE A 97 -31.92 -9.67 6.81
C PHE A 97 -33.09 -9.53 7.81
N LYS A 98 -33.96 -10.54 7.94
CA LYS A 98 -35.15 -10.44 8.79
C LYS A 98 -34.85 -10.16 10.26
N LYS A 99 -33.68 -10.60 10.76
CA LYS A 99 -33.26 -10.35 12.14
C LYS A 99 -32.75 -8.95 12.40
N LEU A 100 -32.47 -8.17 11.37
CA LEU A 100 -31.92 -6.83 11.51
C LEU A 100 -33.01 -5.82 11.94
N ASN A 101 -32.73 -5.11 13.03
CA ASN A 101 -33.57 -4.02 13.50
C ASN A 101 -32.88 -2.67 13.27
N LYS A 102 -33.30 -1.97 12.22
CA LYS A 102 -32.72 -0.68 11.80
C LYS A 102 -32.63 0.34 12.96
N LYS A 103 -33.72 0.48 13.75
CA LYS A 103 -33.75 1.44 14.86
C LYS A 103 -32.72 1.12 15.94
N ASN A 104 -32.55 -0.15 16.27
CA ASN A 104 -31.59 -0.58 17.28
C ASN A 104 -30.13 -0.41 16.78
N ILE A 105 -29.87 -0.73 15.51
CA ILE A 105 -28.55 -0.55 14.88
C ILE A 105 -28.14 0.92 14.91
N LEU A 106 -28.98 1.82 14.44
CA LEU A 106 -28.70 3.25 14.42
C LEU A 106 -28.51 3.84 15.83
N ARG A 107 -29.31 3.41 16.80
CA ARG A 107 -29.15 3.80 18.22
C ARG A 107 -27.80 3.35 18.77
N ARG A 108 -27.43 2.07 18.57
CA ARG A 108 -26.13 1.55 19.03
C ARG A 108 -24.97 2.28 18.35
N ASN A 109 -25.07 2.52 17.06
CA ASN A 109 -24.05 3.29 16.34
C ASN A 109 -23.84 4.66 17.00
N GLN A 110 -24.90 5.42 17.21
CA GLN A 110 -24.81 6.73 17.84
C GLN A 110 -24.21 6.67 19.25
N GLN A 111 -24.63 5.69 20.06
CA GLN A 111 -24.11 5.52 21.42
C GLN A 111 -22.63 5.14 21.46
N ASN A 112 -22.21 4.21 20.60
CA ASN A 112 -20.87 3.65 20.63
C ASN A 112 -19.81 4.53 19.92
N THR A 113 -20.23 5.38 18.97
CA THR A 113 -19.28 6.21 18.21
C THR A 113 -19.16 7.64 18.75
N LYS A 114 -20.10 8.10 19.61
CA LYS A 114 -20.14 9.48 20.09
C LYS A 114 -18.86 9.88 20.84
N ASP A 115 -18.46 9.07 21.81
CA ASP A 115 -17.36 9.38 22.71
C ASP A 115 -16.19 8.37 22.60
N ASN A 116 -16.25 7.43 21.65
CA ASN A 116 -15.23 6.43 21.41
C ASN A 116 -14.64 6.56 20.00
N PHE A 117 -13.50 7.23 19.91
CA PHE A 117 -12.79 7.44 18.65
C PHE A 117 -12.41 6.12 17.97
N SER A 118 -11.89 5.15 18.73
CA SER A 118 -11.42 3.88 18.17
C SER A 118 -12.57 3.07 17.54
N VAL A 119 -13.77 3.14 18.09
CA VAL A 119 -14.98 2.54 17.50
C VAL A 119 -15.42 3.34 16.28
N ARG A 120 -15.50 4.68 16.41
CA ARG A 120 -15.92 5.57 15.33
C ARG A 120 -15.05 5.40 14.09
N GLU A 121 -13.74 5.38 14.26
CA GLU A 121 -12.78 5.22 13.17
C GLU A 121 -12.39 3.76 12.90
N SER A 122 -13.04 2.84 13.59
CA SER A 122 -12.87 1.40 13.36
C SER A 122 -11.40 0.97 13.39
N ILE A 123 -10.68 1.28 14.49
CA ILE A 123 -9.29 0.91 14.74
C ILE A 123 -9.17 0.06 16.02
N PRO A 124 -8.31 -0.97 16.10
CA PRO A 124 -8.04 -1.70 17.34
C PRO A 124 -7.51 -0.78 18.45
N ASP A 125 -7.93 -0.98 19.72
CA ASP A 125 -7.51 -0.12 20.84
C ASP A 125 -6.00 -0.10 21.01
N TRP A 126 -5.35 -1.29 21.01
CA TRP A 126 -3.90 -1.38 21.11
C TRP A 126 -3.15 -0.60 20.02
N LEU A 127 -3.73 -0.54 18.80
CA LEU A 127 -3.12 0.18 17.68
C LEU A 127 -3.36 1.68 17.80
N PHE A 128 -4.50 2.08 18.37
CA PHE A 128 -4.76 3.46 18.70
C PHE A 128 -3.78 3.96 19.77
N GLU A 129 -3.59 3.19 20.84
CA GLU A 129 -2.65 3.49 21.94
C GLU A 129 -1.21 3.62 21.40
N LEU A 130 -0.74 2.62 20.62
CA LEU A 130 0.58 2.65 20.01
C LEU A 130 0.81 3.91 19.16
N GLY A 131 -0.13 4.24 18.30
CA GLY A 131 0.00 5.41 17.43
C GLY A 131 -0.07 6.72 18.20
N ALA A 132 -0.91 6.79 19.24
CA ALA A 132 -1.01 7.96 20.12
C ALA A 132 0.27 8.17 20.94
N ASP A 133 0.89 7.11 21.41
CA ASP A 133 2.16 7.16 22.17
C ASP A 133 3.33 7.61 21.26
N GLU A 134 3.37 7.14 20.01
CA GLU A 134 4.50 7.44 19.11
C GLU A 134 4.37 8.78 18.37
N LEU A 135 3.17 9.21 18.01
CA LEU A 135 2.92 10.42 17.22
C LEU A 135 2.25 11.56 17.98
N GLY A 136 1.75 11.26 19.19
CA GLY A 136 0.83 12.12 19.92
C GLY A 136 -0.62 11.94 19.43
N ALA A 137 -1.58 11.94 20.38
CA ALA A 137 -2.98 11.60 20.09
C ALA A 137 -3.60 12.47 18.99
N ALA A 138 -3.36 13.78 18.99
CA ALA A 138 -3.95 14.71 18.03
C ALA A 138 -3.48 14.43 16.59
N VAL A 139 -2.19 14.15 16.39
CA VAL A 139 -1.62 13.82 15.09
C VAL A 139 -2.15 12.45 14.65
N TRP A 140 -2.10 11.45 15.52
CA TRP A 140 -2.54 10.10 15.21
C TRP A 140 -4.03 10.05 14.82
N MET A 141 -4.89 10.74 15.56
CA MET A 141 -6.32 10.81 15.22
C MET A 141 -6.56 11.36 13.81
N LYS A 142 -5.86 12.44 13.44
CA LYS A 142 -5.95 13.03 12.11
C LYS A 142 -5.47 12.08 11.01
N GLU A 143 -4.40 11.31 11.26
CA GLU A 143 -3.91 10.31 10.33
C GLU A 143 -4.91 9.16 10.16
N VAL A 144 -5.49 8.65 11.24
CA VAL A 144 -6.51 7.59 11.20
C VAL A 144 -7.73 8.03 10.41
N GLU A 145 -8.28 9.22 10.66
CA GLU A 145 -9.41 9.79 9.91
C GLU A 145 -9.08 9.90 8.41
N THR A 146 -7.87 10.36 8.09
CA THR A 146 -7.41 10.48 6.69
C THR A 146 -7.24 9.11 6.05
N MET A 147 -6.66 8.14 6.75
CA MET A 147 -6.43 6.79 6.24
C MET A 147 -7.71 5.97 6.08
N ASN A 148 -8.81 6.37 6.71
CA ASN A 148 -10.12 5.78 6.49
C ASN A 148 -10.85 6.33 5.25
N GLN A 149 -10.33 7.36 4.62
CA GLN A 149 -10.85 7.83 3.34
C GLN A 149 -10.49 6.89 2.19
N SER A 150 -11.20 7.03 1.08
CA SER A 150 -10.90 6.29 -0.13
C SER A 150 -9.62 6.79 -0.78
N ALA A 151 -8.76 5.89 -1.22
CA ALA A 151 -7.53 6.25 -1.92
C ALA A 151 -7.78 6.60 -3.39
N ASP A 152 -7.07 7.61 -3.88
CA ASP A 152 -7.02 7.93 -5.30
C ASP A 152 -6.19 6.88 -6.07
N ILE A 153 -6.50 6.71 -7.35
CA ILE A 153 -5.67 5.93 -8.25
C ILE A 153 -4.62 6.88 -8.85
N VAL A 154 -3.36 6.62 -8.48
CA VAL A 154 -2.21 7.37 -9.01
C VAL A 154 -1.42 6.44 -9.93
N ILE A 155 -1.01 7.00 -11.07
CA ILE A 155 -0.14 6.33 -12.03
C ILE A 155 1.17 7.11 -12.15
N ARG A 156 2.26 6.38 -12.40
CA ARG A 156 3.58 6.93 -12.69
C ARG A 156 3.89 6.80 -14.17
N THR A 157 4.19 7.91 -14.81
CA THR A 157 4.66 7.95 -16.21
C THR A 157 5.96 7.15 -16.37
N ASN A 158 6.04 6.34 -17.37
CA ASN A 158 7.26 5.63 -17.72
C ASN A 158 8.12 6.48 -18.67
N ARG A 159 9.11 7.19 -18.12
CA ARG A 159 10.01 8.09 -18.89
C ARG A 159 10.83 7.38 -19.96
N LEU A 160 10.99 6.05 -19.90
CA LEU A 160 11.67 5.29 -20.97
C LEU A 160 10.84 5.24 -22.27
N LYS A 161 9.54 5.49 -22.21
CA LYS A 161 8.62 5.31 -23.34
C LYS A 161 7.81 6.55 -23.69
N THR A 162 7.58 7.45 -22.74
CA THR A 162 6.70 8.59 -22.94
C THR A 162 6.98 9.69 -21.91
N ASP A 163 6.46 10.87 -22.16
CA ASP A 163 6.38 11.96 -21.20
C ASP A 163 4.95 12.11 -20.63
N LYS A 164 4.83 12.91 -19.57
CA LYS A 164 3.56 13.09 -18.85
C LYS A 164 2.43 13.67 -19.71
N LYS A 165 2.74 14.62 -20.61
CA LYS A 165 1.73 15.25 -21.49
C LYS A 165 1.24 14.26 -22.54
N SER A 166 2.15 13.52 -23.15
CA SER A 166 1.83 12.49 -24.13
C SER A 166 1.01 11.36 -23.51
N LEU A 167 1.34 10.94 -22.29
CA LEU A 167 0.55 9.95 -21.54
C LEU A 167 -0.86 10.47 -21.22
N GLN A 168 -1.02 11.72 -20.79
CA GLN A 168 -2.34 12.30 -20.55
C GLN A 168 -3.20 12.29 -21.81
N LYS A 169 -2.61 12.66 -22.96
CA LYS A 169 -3.30 12.65 -24.25
C LYS A 169 -3.72 11.23 -24.63
N ALA A 170 -2.82 10.23 -24.49
CA ALA A 170 -3.12 8.83 -24.77
C ALA A 170 -4.29 8.32 -23.91
N LEU A 171 -4.26 8.57 -22.60
CA LEU A 171 -5.32 8.16 -21.69
C LEU A 171 -6.65 8.86 -21.99
N LYS A 172 -6.63 10.15 -22.32
CA LYS A 172 -7.83 10.91 -22.72
C LYS A 172 -8.49 10.33 -23.96
N ASN A 173 -7.71 9.89 -24.96
CA ASN A 173 -8.21 9.21 -26.15
C ASN A 173 -8.89 7.86 -25.84
N GLU A 174 -8.53 7.24 -24.69
CA GLU A 174 -9.17 6.05 -24.15
C GLU A 174 -10.29 6.35 -23.13
N GLY A 175 -10.72 7.63 -23.03
CA GLY A 175 -11.80 8.06 -22.15
C GLY A 175 -11.40 8.20 -20.68
N ILE A 176 -10.10 8.26 -20.36
CA ILE A 176 -9.59 8.38 -18.97
C ILE A 176 -9.04 9.79 -18.75
N GLU A 177 -9.73 10.56 -17.91
CA GLU A 177 -9.29 11.89 -17.50
C GLU A 177 -8.31 11.79 -16.32
N THR A 178 -7.25 12.61 -16.38
CA THR A 178 -6.23 12.65 -15.34
C THR A 178 -5.86 14.08 -14.97
N THR A 179 -5.35 14.27 -13.75
CA THR A 179 -4.81 15.54 -13.26
C THR A 179 -3.34 15.39 -12.87
N THR A 180 -2.59 16.49 -12.99
CA THR A 180 -1.18 16.53 -12.58
C THR A 180 -1.04 16.92 -11.11
N LEU A 181 0.09 16.54 -10.50
CA LEU A 181 0.48 16.93 -9.15
C LEU A 181 1.73 17.81 -9.21
N ALA A 182 1.71 18.95 -8.51
CA ALA A 182 2.76 19.98 -8.59
C ALA A 182 4.14 19.44 -8.16
N HIS A 183 4.21 18.66 -7.10
CA HIS A 183 5.47 18.19 -6.51
C HIS A 183 5.84 16.74 -6.88
N PHE A 184 5.14 16.15 -7.86
CA PHE A 184 5.34 14.78 -8.30
C PHE A 184 5.52 14.77 -9.82
N PRO A 185 6.78 14.76 -10.29
CA PRO A 185 7.07 15.00 -11.71
C PRO A 185 6.47 13.96 -12.65
N ASP A 186 6.35 12.71 -12.21
CA ASP A 186 5.86 11.60 -13.03
C ASP A 186 4.42 11.18 -12.72
N ALA A 187 3.83 11.73 -11.66
CA ALA A 187 2.51 11.33 -11.19
C ALA A 187 1.38 11.96 -11.98
N LEU A 188 0.37 11.13 -12.29
CA LEU A 188 -0.95 11.53 -12.73
C LEU A 188 -1.99 10.88 -11.82
N VAL A 189 -3.01 11.62 -11.41
CA VAL A 189 -4.15 11.12 -10.64
C VAL A 189 -5.33 10.93 -11.58
N LEU A 190 -5.96 9.77 -11.52
CA LEU A 190 -7.19 9.53 -12.25
C LEU A 190 -8.35 10.30 -11.61
N ARG A 191 -9.20 10.95 -12.42
CA ARG A 191 -10.41 11.62 -11.92
C ARG A 191 -11.45 10.63 -11.44
N ASP A 192 -11.59 9.52 -12.16
CA ASP A 192 -12.54 8.47 -11.83
C ASP A 192 -11.84 7.15 -11.52
N LYS A 193 -12.44 6.35 -10.64
CA LYS A 193 -11.93 5.01 -10.30
C LYS A 193 -12.20 4.02 -11.45
N THR A 194 -11.37 4.10 -12.47
CA THR A 194 -11.46 3.26 -13.68
C THR A 194 -10.38 2.18 -13.67
N ASN A 195 -10.72 1.02 -14.24
CA ASN A 195 -9.75 -0.06 -14.43
C ASN A 195 -8.78 0.27 -15.58
N VAL A 196 -7.62 0.82 -15.24
CA VAL A 196 -6.59 1.23 -16.21
C VAL A 196 -5.80 0.07 -16.80
N PHE A 197 -5.88 -1.14 -16.23
CA PHE A 197 -5.12 -2.31 -16.69
C PHE A 197 -5.57 -2.85 -18.05
N GLN A 198 -6.74 -2.43 -18.52
CA GLN A 198 -7.28 -2.82 -19.82
C GLN A 198 -6.88 -1.87 -20.95
N THR A 199 -6.36 -0.68 -20.62
CA THR A 199 -5.97 0.34 -21.59
C THR A 199 -4.81 -0.11 -22.46
N GLN A 200 -4.76 0.41 -23.69
CA GLN A 200 -3.61 0.19 -24.56
C GLN A 200 -2.36 0.83 -23.98
N ALA A 201 -2.49 2.03 -23.39
CA ALA A 201 -1.41 2.72 -22.71
C ALA A 201 -0.74 1.86 -21.61
N PHE A 202 -1.52 1.07 -20.83
CA PHE A 202 -0.96 0.13 -19.86
C PHE A 202 -0.28 -1.07 -20.52
N LYS A 203 -0.90 -1.67 -21.53
CA LYS A 203 -0.33 -2.80 -22.27
C LYS A 203 0.98 -2.46 -22.95
N ASP A 204 1.09 -1.23 -23.46
CA ASP A 204 2.31 -0.69 -24.06
C ASP A 204 3.37 -0.29 -23.02
N GLY A 205 3.04 -0.32 -21.73
CA GLY A 205 3.95 -0.01 -20.64
C GLY A 205 4.28 1.48 -20.54
N LEU A 206 3.35 2.36 -20.91
CA LEU A 206 3.54 3.81 -20.81
C LEU A 206 3.45 4.33 -19.38
N PHE A 207 2.89 3.54 -18.46
CA PHE A 207 2.80 3.88 -17.04
C PHE A 207 2.75 2.64 -16.14
N GLU A 208 2.98 2.89 -14.85
CA GLU A 208 2.74 1.95 -13.76
C GLU A 208 1.74 2.55 -12.76
N VAL A 209 0.91 1.69 -12.13
CA VAL A 209 0.08 2.13 -11.01
C VAL A 209 0.96 2.17 -9.76
N GLN A 210 1.18 3.37 -9.21
CA GLN A 210 2.00 3.58 -8.04
C GLN A 210 1.57 4.86 -7.31
N ASP A 211 1.42 4.77 -5.98
CA ASP A 211 1.10 5.94 -5.16
C ASP A 211 2.13 7.06 -5.30
N ALA A 212 1.69 8.32 -5.19
CA ALA A 212 2.55 9.48 -5.35
C ALA A 212 3.70 9.51 -4.33
N GLY A 213 3.42 9.20 -3.07
CA GLY A 213 4.45 9.11 -2.01
C GLY A 213 5.49 8.04 -2.31
N SER A 214 5.06 6.87 -2.82
CA SER A 214 5.97 5.80 -3.22
C SER A 214 6.90 6.19 -4.39
N GLN A 215 6.44 7.08 -5.27
CA GLN A 215 7.27 7.56 -6.39
C GLN A 215 8.47 8.37 -5.92
N LEU A 216 8.31 9.18 -4.86
CA LEU A 216 9.39 10.02 -4.33
C LEU A 216 10.60 9.23 -3.83
N ILE A 217 10.44 7.97 -3.44
CA ILE A 217 11.53 7.16 -2.88
C ILE A 217 12.64 6.94 -3.91
N ALA A 218 12.29 6.69 -5.17
CA ALA A 218 13.29 6.50 -6.22
C ALA A 218 14.02 7.81 -6.56
N ASP A 219 13.30 8.94 -6.61
CA ASP A 219 13.92 10.27 -6.79
C ASP A 219 14.85 10.60 -5.62
N PHE A 220 14.47 10.21 -4.40
CA PHE A 220 15.24 10.48 -3.18
C PHE A 220 16.59 9.75 -3.14
N LEU A 221 16.75 8.64 -3.87
CA LEU A 221 18.01 7.89 -4.01
C LEU A 221 19.03 8.59 -4.91
N GLU A 222 18.64 9.59 -5.71
CA GLU A 222 19.52 10.39 -6.56
C GLU A 222 20.40 9.55 -7.50
N VAL A 223 19.77 8.58 -8.16
CA VAL A 223 20.48 7.76 -9.15
C VAL A 223 20.81 8.57 -10.41
N LYS A 224 21.92 8.20 -11.06
CA LYS A 224 22.35 8.78 -12.33
C LYS A 224 22.63 7.68 -13.37
N PRO A 225 22.48 7.97 -14.66
CA PRO A 225 22.89 7.05 -15.72
C PRO A 225 24.34 6.54 -15.52
N GLY A 226 24.55 5.24 -15.71
CA GLY A 226 25.86 4.59 -15.55
C GLY A 226 26.16 4.03 -14.17
N MET A 227 25.38 4.38 -13.13
CA MET A 227 25.58 3.85 -11.78
C MET A 227 25.29 2.36 -11.67
N ARG A 228 25.92 1.73 -10.66
CA ARG A 228 25.52 0.41 -10.13
C ARG A 228 24.62 0.61 -8.93
N VAL A 229 23.37 0.17 -9.06
CA VAL A 229 22.33 0.33 -8.05
C VAL A 229 21.88 -1.05 -7.54
N VAL A 230 21.61 -1.15 -6.25
CA VAL A 230 20.98 -2.33 -5.64
C VAL A 230 19.63 -1.91 -5.06
N ASP A 231 18.56 -2.56 -5.49
CA ASP A 231 17.24 -2.51 -4.84
C ASP A 231 17.07 -3.82 -4.08
N ALA A 232 17.29 -3.79 -2.76
CA ALA A 232 17.48 -4.99 -1.96
C ALA A 232 16.20 -5.59 -1.37
N CYS A 233 15.08 -4.89 -1.52
CA CYS A 233 13.72 -5.36 -1.17
C CYS A 233 12.76 -5.07 -2.34
N ALA A 234 13.17 -5.49 -3.54
CA ALA A 234 12.58 -5.03 -4.80
C ALA A 234 11.08 -5.39 -4.99
N GLY A 235 10.60 -6.42 -4.30
CA GLY A 235 9.24 -6.90 -4.48
C GLY A 235 8.94 -7.19 -5.95
N ALA A 236 7.77 -6.76 -6.41
CA ALA A 236 7.36 -6.86 -7.83
C ALA A 236 7.91 -5.72 -8.71
N GLY A 237 8.88 -4.94 -8.23
CA GLY A 237 9.65 -4.01 -9.04
C GLY A 237 9.11 -2.59 -9.19
N GLY A 238 8.15 -2.16 -8.40
CA GLY A 238 7.57 -0.81 -8.55
C GLY A 238 8.62 0.31 -8.50
N LYS A 239 9.53 0.27 -7.52
CA LYS A 239 10.65 1.21 -7.36
C LYS A 239 11.80 0.89 -8.30
N THR A 240 12.14 -0.40 -8.50
CA THR A 240 13.16 -0.84 -9.45
C THR A 240 12.93 -0.29 -10.86
N LEU A 241 11.70 -0.37 -11.37
CA LEU A 241 11.33 0.15 -12.69
C LEU A 241 11.45 1.68 -12.76
N HIS A 242 11.17 2.38 -11.66
CA HIS A 242 11.36 3.82 -11.58
C HIS A 242 12.86 4.18 -11.63
N LEU A 243 13.69 3.48 -10.85
CA LEU A 243 15.14 3.63 -10.89
C LEU A 243 15.69 3.41 -12.30
N SER A 244 15.23 2.36 -13.01
CA SER A 244 15.63 2.10 -14.40
C SER A 244 15.29 3.27 -15.33
N ALA A 245 14.10 3.86 -15.15
CA ALA A 245 13.67 5.02 -15.93
C ALA A 245 14.52 6.27 -15.61
N LEU A 246 14.81 6.54 -14.34
CA LEU A 246 15.69 7.64 -13.91
C LEU A 246 17.14 7.48 -14.38
N MET A 247 17.57 6.25 -14.62
CA MET A 247 18.90 5.92 -15.16
C MET A 247 18.94 5.85 -16.70
N ASP A 248 17.87 6.12 -17.41
CA ASP A 248 17.76 6.02 -18.88
C ASP A 248 18.24 4.65 -19.41
N ASN A 249 17.95 3.55 -18.70
CA ASN A 249 18.46 2.21 -19.02
C ASN A 249 20.01 2.08 -19.03
N LYS A 250 20.75 3.04 -18.49
CA LYS A 250 22.22 3.02 -18.46
C LYS A 250 22.73 2.60 -17.08
N GLY A 251 23.83 1.82 -17.04
CA GLY A 251 24.34 1.24 -15.80
C GLY A 251 23.68 -0.09 -15.46
N GLN A 252 23.68 -0.49 -14.18
CA GLN A 252 23.21 -1.80 -13.76
C GLN A 252 22.37 -1.69 -12.48
N ILE A 253 21.17 -2.29 -12.46
CA ILE A 253 20.33 -2.45 -11.27
C ILE A 253 20.28 -3.92 -10.87
N TYR A 254 20.70 -4.26 -9.66
CA TYR A 254 20.45 -5.55 -9.03
C TYR A 254 19.17 -5.46 -8.20
N ALA A 255 18.10 -6.07 -8.71
CA ALA A 255 16.82 -6.17 -8.00
C ALA A 255 16.78 -7.45 -7.19
N MET A 256 16.75 -7.35 -5.87
CA MET A 256 16.88 -8.47 -4.95
C MET A 256 15.63 -8.60 -4.07
N ASP A 257 15.19 -9.83 -3.84
CA ASP A 257 14.10 -10.14 -2.90
C ASP A 257 14.27 -11.58 -2.39
N ILE A 258 13.73 -11.87 -1.19
CA ILE A 258 13.68 -13.22 -0.62
C ILE A 258 12.57 -14.08 -1.25
N HIS A 259 11.66 -13.47 -2.01
CA HIS A 259 10.55 -14.15 -2.68
C HIS A 259 10.78 -14.22 -4.20
N GLU A 260 11.16 -15.36 -4.70
CA GLU A 260 11.46 -15.56 -6.13
C GLU A 260 10.26 -15.26 -7.05
N TRP A 261 9.04 -15.57 -6.61
CA TRP A 261 7.83 -15.28 -7.38
C TRP A 261 7.62 -13.78 -7.65
N LYS A 262 8.02 -12.91 -6.72
CA LYS A 262 7.97 -11.45 -6.91
C LYS A 262 8.96 -11.02 -7.98
N LEU A 263 10.16 -11.59 -7.98
CA LEU A 263 11.17 -11.31 -9.01
C LEU A 263 10.75 -11.80 -10.39
N THR A 264 9.99 -12.90 -10.45
CA THR A 264 9.38 -13.38 -11.71
C THR A 264 8.36 -12.36 -12.24
N GLU A 265 7.54 -11.79 -11.38
CA GLU A 265 6.60 -10.73 -11.77
C GLU A 265 7.34 -9.44 -12.17
N LEU A 266 8.41 -9.08 -11.46
CA LEU A 266 9.28 -7.96 -11.83
C LEU A 266 9.83 -8.11 -13.26
N LYS A 267 10.30 -9.30 -13.65
CA LYS A 267 10.81 -9.55 -15.02
C LYS A 267 9.74 -9.29 -16.09
N LYS A 268 8.50 -9.72 -15.86
CA LYS A 268 7.38 -9.46 -16.79
C LYS A 268 7.09 -7.97 -16.92
N ARG A 269 7.06 -7.26 -15.78
CA ARG A 269 6.85 -5.82 -15.75
C ARG A 269 8.01 -5.07 -16.41
N ALA A 270 9.27 -5.47 -16.17
CA ALA A 270 10.45 -4.90 -16.80
C ALA A 270 10.37 -5.00 -18.33
N LYS A 271 10.00 -6.17 -18.86
CA LYS A 271 9.80 -6.36 -20.30
C LYS A 271 8.72 -5.42 -20.85
N ARG A 272 7.55 -5.32 -20.18
CA ARG A 272 6.47 -4.41 -20.59
C ARG A 272 6.93 -2.95 -20.58
N ASN A 273 7.68 -2.54 -19.55
CA ASN A 273 8.18 -1.17 -19.39
C ASN A 273 9.39 -0.82 -20.29
N GLY A 274 10.01 -1.80 -20.94
CA GLY A 274 11.23 -1.58 -21.71
C GLY A 274 12.48 -1.34 -20.86
N ALA A 275 12.44 -1.75 -19.58
CA ALA A 275 13.60 -1.66 -18.67
C ALA A 275 14.57 -2.81 -18.95
N GLN A 276 15.81 -2.46 -19.38
CA GLN A 276 16.81 -3.44 -19.88
C GLN A 276 18.01 -3.60 -18.94
N ASN A 277 18.25 -2.67 -18.03
CA ASN A 277 19.41 -2.64 -17.15
C ASN A 277 19.17 -3.32 -15.79
N ILE A 278 18.13 -4.16 -15.67
CA ILE A 278 17.75 -4.84 -14.43
C ILE A 278 18.18 -6.30 -14.45
N GLN A 279 18.92 -6.71 -13.42
CA GLN A 279 19.24 -8.11 -13.14
C GLN A 279 18.59 -8.53 -11.81
N THR A 280 17.72 -9.52 -11.83
CA THR A 280 17.11 -10.05 -10.62
C THR A 280 18.03 -11.03 -9.89
N LYS A 281 18.07 -10.97 -8.55
CA LYS A 281 18.84 -11.90 -7.69
C LYS A 281 17.98 -12.35 -6.51
N HIS A 282 17.67 -13.62 -6.45
CA HIS A 282 16.98 -14.21 -5.29
C HIS A 282 17.92 -14.25 -4.07
N ILE A 283 17.50 -13.69 -2.94
CA ILE A 283 18.24 -13.74 -1.68
C ILE A 283 17.89 -15.06 -0.97
N ASN A 284 18.58 -16.12 -1.31
CA ASN A 284 18.44 -17.43 -0.69
C ASN A 284 19.49 -17.70 0.41
N SER A 285 20.46 -16.82 0.55
CA SER A 285 21.49 -16.88 1.59
C SER A 285 22.24 -15.55 1.70
N THR A 286 22.93 -15.34 2.81
CA THR A 286 23.80 -14.16 3.05
C THR A 286 24.96 -14.07 2.05
N LYS A 287 25.34 -15.16 1.38
CA LYS A 287 26.40 -15.16 0.34
C LYS A 287 26.06 -14.24 -0.82
N VAL A 288 24.77 -14.08 -1.15
CA VAL A 288 24.33 -13.20 -2.25
C VAL A 288 24.64 -11.74 -1.93
N ILE A 289 24.44 -11.33 -0.68
CA ILE A 289 24.72 -9.98 -0.17
C ILE A 289 26.24 -9.75 -0.13
N LYS A 290 27.01 -10.70 0.45
CA LYS A 290 28.47 -10.62 0.56
C LYS A 290 29.17 -10.43 -0.80
N ARG A 291 28.65 -11.04 -1.88
CA ARG A 291 29.21 -10.87 -3.25
C ARG A 291 29.05 -9.45 -3.80
N LEU A 292 28.18 -8.65 -3.22
CA LEU A 292 27.95 -7.25 -3.61
C LEU A 292 28.55 -6.26 -2.60
N GLU A 293 29.30 -6.72 -1.61
CA GLU A 293 29.93 -5.87 -0.61
C GLU A 293 30.81 -4.80 -1.28
N ASN A 294 30.68 -3.54 -0.81
CA ASN A 294 31.40 -2.36 -1.30
C ASN A 294 31.31 -2.16 -2.82
N SER A 295 30.23 -2.55 -3.48
CA SER A 295 30.15 -2.51 -4.94
C SER A 295 29.12 -1.53 -5.52
N ALA A 296 28.13 -1.12 -4.74
CA ALA A 296 27.04 -0.31 -5.22
C ALA A 296 27.25 1.19 -5.00
N ASP A 297 27.01 1.99 -6.02
CA ASP A 297 26.96 3.46 -5.92
C ASP A 297 25.76 3.90 -5.07
N ARG A 298 24.63 3.20 -5.22
CA ARG A 298 23.38 3.46 -4.52
C ARG A 298 22.72 2.15 -4.09
N VAL A 299 22.17 2.13 -2.88
CA VAL A 299 21.39 1.00 -2.35
C VAL A 299 20.03 1.51 -1.90
N LEU A 300 18.95 0.88 -2.37
CA LEU A 300 17.60 1.11 -1.88
C LEU A 300 17.23 -0.02 -0.93
N LEU A 301 16.83 0.35 0.27
CA LEU A 301 16.27 -0.53 1.31
C LEU A 301 14.83 -0.11 1.60
N ASP A 302 13.90 -0.51 0.71
CA ASP A 302 12.46 -0.36 0.94
C ASP A 302 11.98 -1.53 1.78
N VAL A 303 12.26 -1.46 3.08
CA VAL A 303 12.17 -2.59 3.98
C VAL A 303 10.74 -3.02 4.31
N PRO A 304 10.49 -4.30 4.63
CA PRO A 304 9.23 -4.74 5.17
C PRO A 304 8.90 -3.95 6.45
N CYS A 305 7.63 -3.55 6.61
CA CYS A 305 7.17 -2.72 7.71
C CYS A 305 5.69 -3.03 8.04
N SER A 306 5.15 -2.35 9.05
CA SER A 306 3.73 -2.50 9.42
C SER A 306 2.76 -2.13 8.30
N GLY A 307 3.17 -1.25 7.38
CA GLY A 307 2.30 -0.74 6.33
C GLY A 307 1.22 0.23 6.81
N LEU A 308 1.40 0.82 8.00
CA LEU A 308 0.41 1.74 8.58
C LEU A 308 0.19 2.99 7.73
N GLY A 309 1.16 3.40 6.92
CA GLY A 309 0.99 4.52 5.99
C GLY A 309 0.10 4.23 4.79
N VAL A 310 -0.23 2.95 4.49
CA VAL A 310 -0.97 2.54 3.28
C VAL A 310 -2.34 1.93 3.58
N ILE A 311 -2.89 2.15 4.77
CA ILE A 311 -4.21 1.62 5.22
C ILE A 311 -5.34 2.07 4.28
N LYS A 312 -5.27 3.25 3.65
CA LYS A 312 -6.23 3.67 2.62
C LYS A 312 -6.48 2.59 1.57
N ARG A 313 -5.43 1.90 1.15
CA ARG A 313 -5.45 0.88 0.10
C ARG A 313 -5.58 -0.54 0.63
N LYS A 314 -5.12 -0.77 1.86
CA LYS A 314 -5.08 -2.07 2.52
C LYS A 314 -5.77 -2.01 3.88
N PRO A 315 -7.10 -1.79 3.93
CA PRO A 315 -7.80 -1.62 5.20
C PRO A 315 -7.80 -2.86 6.09
N ASP A 316 -7.56 -4.04 5.52
CA ASP A 316 -7.42 -5.29 6.25
C ASP A 316 -6.13 -5.37 7.07
N SER A 317 -5.11 -4.57 6.75
CA SER A 317 -3.82 -4.57 7.47
C SER A 317 -4.02 -4.29 8.96
N LYS A 318 -4.85 -3.32 9.35
CA LYS A 318 -5.08 -2.97 10.75
C LYS A 318 -5.70 -4.10 11.60
N TRP A 319 -6.32 -5.09 10.97
CA TRP A 319 -6.90 -6.27 11.63
C TRP A 319 -5.94 -7.44 11.72
N LYS A 320 -4.89 -7.44 10.89
CA LYS A 320 -3.87 -8.50 10.82
C LYS A 320 -2.61 -8.18 11.61
N LEU A 321 -2.40 -6.90 11.92
CA LEU A 321 -1.30 -6.47 12.77
C LEU A 321 -1.53 -6.92 14.20
N THR A 322 -0.42 -7.21 14.90
CA THR A 322 -0.38 -7.47 16.35
C THR A 322 0.80 -6.75 16.98
N PRO A 323 0.78 -6.45 18.29
CA PRO A 323 1.94 -5.88 18.98
C PRO A 323 3.21 -6.72 18.78
N LYS A 324 3.09 -8.04 18.84
CA LYS A 324 4.22 -8.96 18.60
C LYS A 324 4.80 -8.82 17.19
N PHE A 325 3.95 -8.66 16.17
CA PHE A 325 4.41 -8.42 14.81
C PHE A 325 5.18 -7.10 14.68
N ILE A 326 4.68 -6.02 15.30
CA ILE A 326 5.37 -4.72 15.30
C ILE A 326 6.76 -4.84 15.93
N GLU A 327 6.88 -5.52 17.06
CA GLU A 327 8.19 -5.72 17.70
C GLU A 327 9.14 -6.58 16.85
N GLN A 328 8.63 -7.61 16.18
CA GLN A 328 9.46 -8.46 15.32
C GLN A 328 9.91 -7.70 14.06
N ILE A 329 9.01 -6.97 13.40
CA ILE A 329 9.37 -6.27 12.17
C ILE A 329 10.43 -5.17 12.40
N LYS A 330 10.43 -4.51 13.57
CA LYS A 330 11.47 -3.54 13.95
C LYS A 330 12.86 -4.21 14.08
N LYS A 331 12.91 -5.47 14.57
CA LYS A 331 14.16 -6.24 14.62
C LYS A 331 14.63 -6.62 13.21
N ASP A 332 13.70 -7.07 12.37
CA ASP A 332 14.02 -7.43 10.99
C ASP A 332 14.52 -6.21 10.20
N GLN A 333 13.94 -5.03 10.43
CA GLN A 333 14.34 -3.78 9.80
C GLN A 333 15.79 -3.39 10.13
N ILE A 334 16.17 -3.44 11.41
CA ILE A 334 17.55 -3.10 11.80
C ILE A 334 18.54 -4.15 11.28
N GLU A 335 18.18 -5.44 11.29
CA GLU A 335 19.02 -6.50 10.73
C GLU A 335 19.24 -6.33 9.23
N ILE A 336 18.18 -5.98 8.48
CA ILE A 336 18.27 -5.68 7.05
C ILE A 336 19.20 -4.47 6.82
N LEU A 337 19.01 -3.41 7.58
CA LEU A 337 19.79 -2.19 7.47
C LEU A 337 21.30 -2.46 7.74
N GLU A 338 21.62 -3.17 8.83
CA GLU A 338 23.01 -3.53 9.19
C GLU A 338 23.67 -4.47 8.16
N ASN A 339 22.93 -5.45 7.63
CA ASN A 339 23.52 -6.42 6.71
C ASN A 339 23.63 -5.90 5.27
N TYR A 340 22.61 -5.15 4.81
CA TYR A 340 22.52 -4.75 3.40
C TYR A 340 23.25 -3.44 3.12
N SER A 341 23.50 -2.59 4.13
CA SER A 341 24.34 -1.39 4.02
C SER A 341 25.77 -1.72 3.59
N LYS A 342 26.25 -2.94 3.87
CA LYS A 342 27.58 -3.42 3.45
C LYS A 342 27.78 -3.42 1.93
N MET A 343 26.68 -3.45 1.15
CA MET A 343 26.76 -3.37 -0.31
C MET A 343 27.13 -1.99 -0.82
N VAL A 344 26.96 -0.94 0.00
CA VAL A 344 27.33 0.44 -0.35
C VAL A 344 28.85 0.56 -0.44
N LYS A 345 29.39 1.03 -1.56
CA LYS A 345 30.82 1.31 -1.70
C LYS A 345 31.21 2.55 -0.88
N PRO A 346 32.50 2.72 -0.53
CA PRO A 346 32.98 3.99 0.02
C PRO A 346 32.62 5.17 -0.88
N GLY A 347 32.08 6.26 -0.32
CA GLY A 347 31.55 7.40 -1.06
C GLY A 347 30.21 7.15 -1.77
N GLY A 348 29.63 5.97 -1.63
CA GLY A 348 28.26 5.66 -2.08
C GLY A 348 27.20 6.05 -1.05
N ALA A 349 25.94 5.81 -1.38
CA ALA A 349 24.83 6.13 -0.48
C ALA A 349 23.74 5.06 -0.48
N LEU A 350 22.95 5.04 0.58
CA LEU A 350 21.74 4.24 0.69
C LEU A 350 20.53 5.10 1.03
N VAL A 351 19.37 4.65 0.60
CA VAL A 351 18.07 5.12 1.11
C VAL A 351 17.41 4.00 1.87
N TYR A 352 17.13 4.26 3.15
CA TYR A 352 16.23 3.46 3.96
C TYR A 352 14.83 4.01 3.83
N SER A 353 13.84 3.18 3.52
CA SER A 353 12.45 3.61 3.38
C SER A 353 11.45 2.59 3.92
N THR A 354 10.33 3.08 4.40
CA THR A 354 9.18 2.30 4.85
C THR A 354 7.87 2.91 4.34
N CYS A 355 6.82 2.09 4.27
CA CYS A 355 5.45 2.58 4.16
C CYS A 355 4.75 2.62 5.53
N SER A 356 5.50 2.90 6.59
CA SER A 356 5.01 3.16 7.95
C SER A 356 5.09 4.65 8.28
N ILE A 357 4.23 5.09 9.20
CA ILE A 357 4.30 6.44 9.77
C ILE A 357 4.79 6.44 11.22
N LEU A 358 5.10 5.26 11.79
CA LEU A 358 5.58 5.14 13.16
C LEU A 358 7.07 5.52 13.27
N PRO A 359 7.46 6.45 14.15
CA PRO A 359 8.85 6.79 14.43
C PRO A 359 9.74 5.60 14.77
N SER A 360 9.18 4.59 15.47
CA SER A 360 9.92 3.38 15.87
C SER A 360 10.36 2.50 14.69
N GLU A 361 9.67 2.58 13.55
CA GLU A 361 10.05 1.90 12.30
C GLU A 361 10.89 2.82 11.38
N ASN A 362 10.95 4.10 11.66
CA ASN A 362 11.50 5.15 10.81
C ASN A 362 12.76 5.78 11.43
N GLN A 363 12.66 7.00 11.95
CA GLN A 363 13.78 7.77 12.48
C GLN A 363 14.57 7.03 13.56
N ASN A 364 13.87 6.27 14.42
CA ASN A 364 14.52 5.53 15.49
C ASN A 364 15.40 4.38 14.98
N GLN A 365 15.03 3.75 13.85
CA GLN A 365 15.88 2.74 13.20
C GLN A 365 17.14 3.37 12.62
N VAL A 366 16.99 4.49 11.91
CA VAL A 366 18.11 5.23 11.33
C VAL A 366 19.08 5.71 12.42
N LYS A 367 18.55 6.27 13.51
CA LYS A 367 19.38 6.73 14.65
C LYS A 367 20.19 5.60 15.24
N LYS A 368 19.55 4.46 15.57
CA LYS A 368 20.23 3.27 16.10
C LYS A 368 21.32 2.74 15.16
N PHE A 369 21.06 2.78 13.87
CA PHE A 369 22.00 2.33 12.84
C PHE A 369 23.24 3.24 12.82
N ILE A 370 23.08 4.55 12.76
CA ILE A 370 24.20 5.51 12.70
C ILE A 370 25.05 5.45 13.95
N GLU A 371 24.45 5.27 15.14
CA GLU A 371 25.19 5.12 16.40
C GLU A 371 26.16 3.92 16.38
N LYS A 372 25.83 2.85 15.67
CA LYS A 372 26.66 1.64 15.50
C LYS A 372 27.59 1.69 14.28
N HIS A 373 27.24 2.49 13.28
CA HIS A 373 27.91 2.58 11.99
C HIS A 373 28.35 4.02 11.68
N PRO A 374 29.38 4.53 12.39
CA PRO A 374 29.83 5.92 12.26
C PRO A 374 30.37 6.27 10.87
N GLU A 375 30.65 5.26 10.03
CA GLU A 375 31.00 5.44 8.64
C GLU A 375 29.82 5.92 7.76
N PHE A 376 28.58 5.88 8.28
CA PHE A 376 27.39 6.42 7.62
C PHE A 376 26.93 7.73 8.26
N LYS A 377 26.59 8.71 7.42
CA LYS A 377 26.06 10.00 7.84
C LYS A 377 24.66 10.20 7.26
N LEU A 378 23.70 10.56 8.07
CA LEU A 378 22.37 11.02 7.62
C LEU A 378 22.53 12.40 6.97
N ILE A 379 22.19 12.50 5.69
CA ILE A 379 22.26 13.74 4.91
C ILE A 379 20.91 14.44 4.88
N LYS A 380 19.85 13.68 4.65
CA LYS A 380 18.46 14.17 4.62
C LYS A 380 17.48 13.05 4.92
N GLU A 381 16.35 13.42 5.48
CA GLU A 381 15.24 12.52 5.68
C GLU A 381 13.91 13.22 5.36
N LYS A 382 12.88 12.45 5.10
CA LYS A 382 11.54 12.96 4.84
C LYS A 382 10.49 11.98 5.34
N GLN A 383 9.55 12.51 6.14
CA GLN A 383 8.32 11.83 6.52
C GLN A 383 7.17 12.40 5.68
N LEU A 384 6.41 11.51 5.07
CA LEU A 384 5.14 11.86 4.41
C LEU A 384 4.00 11.36 5.27
N LEU A 385 3.18 12.25 5.77
CA LEU A 385 1.97 11.91 6.50
C LEU A 385 0.76 11.99 5.55
N PRO A 386 -0.14 10.99 5.56
CA PRO A 386 -1.35 11.00 4.75
C PRO A 386 -2.20 12.26 4.87
N SER A 387 -2.33 12.81 6.08
CA SER A 387 -3.11 14.02 6.33
C SER A 387 -2.52 15.30 5.73
N GLN A 388 -1.23 15.30 5.43
CA GLN A 388 -0.52 16.44 4.84
C GLN A 388 -0.41 16.32 3.33
N SER A 389 -0.14 15.11 2.84
CA SER A 389 0.10 14.85 1.42
C SER A 389 -1.18 14.55 0.63
N GLY A 390 -2.21 14.02 1.29
CA GLY A 390 -3.40 13.43 0.67
C GLY A 390 -3.18 11.98 0.16
N PHE A 391 -1.93 11.53 0.07
CA PHE A 391 -1.50 10.24 -0.45
C PHE A 391 -1.10 9.27 0.66
N ASP A 392 -0.51 8.15 0.29
CA ASP A 392 -0.02 7.17 1.27
C ASP A 392 1.16 7.74 2.09
N GLY A 393 1.29 7.25 3.33
CA GLY A 393 2.37 7.63 4.24
C GLY A 393 3.65 6.84 3.95
N PHE A 394 4.78 7.56 3.93
CA PHE A 394 6.11 6.98 3.74
C PHE A 394 7.15 7.70 4.58
N TYR A 395 8.19 6.98 4.92
CA TYR A 395 9.43 7.56 5.41
C TYR A 395 10.59 7.19 4.50
N MET A 396 11.54 8.11 4.35
CA MET A 396 12.77 7.89 3.62
C MET A 396 13.93 8.67 4.23
N ALA A 397 15.08 8.02 4.40
CA ALA A 397 16.32 8.61 4.89
C ALA A 397 17.46 8.30 3.93
N TYR A 398 18.21 9.32 3.53
CA TYR A 398 19.37 9.22 2.66
C TYR A 398 20.64 9.27 3.51
N LEU A 399 21.43 8.20 3.48
CA LEU A 399 22.66 8.06 4.24
C LEU A 399 23.84 7.89 3.29
N GLU A 400 24.91 8.67 3.51
CA GLU A 400 26.17 8.54 2.77
C GLU A 400 27.18 7.75 3.59
N LYS A 401 27.92 6.86 2.89
CA LYS A 401 29.06 6.15 3.46
C LYS A 401 30.32 6.96 3.23
N ALA A 402 31.13 7.16 4.27
CA ALA A 402 32.45 7.80 4.16
C ALA A 402 33.32 7.16 3.06
N LYS A 403 34.27 7.96 2.51
CA LYS A 403 35.22 7.50 1.51
C LYS A 403 36.25 6.58 2.11
#